data_4f423b87ca945329bf6fb067d22412c6
#
_entry.id   4f423b87ca945329bf6fb067d22412c6
#
_cell.length_a   1.000
_cell.length_b   1.000
_cell.length_c   1.000
_cell.angle_alpha   90.00
_cell.angle_beta   90.00
_cell.angle_gamma   90.00
#
_symmetry.space_group_name_H-M   'P 1'
#
loop_
_entity.id
_entity.type
_entity.pdbx_description
1 polymer ?
#
loop_
_entity_poly.entity_id
_entity_poly.type
_entity_poly.pdbx_seq_one_letter_code
_entity_poly.pdbx_strand_id
1 'polypeptide(L)'
;MTESFVSLLEKRVQDSSSLICIGLEPQIRDLPKPSAASALNFCLNLVKQTAPYTAAFTLNPAYFEIFGVEYWAMLKQVVDAIHNESARLSSTIPVILDARRSDVDSAAEAYVESAFGNLGVHCITLNPYLGKDSIEPFIRNPELGVFLLSKTSNAGSMDIQNTLVLPSGSDSPMPVYMYIAHLAQEWNGNNNIGIMVGAAHPKIMSMIRAGVPSLWFLSSGIDTQTGELELALKAGLRADGKGMLVHVSTSIARAADKPAQAAKDLRDKILKITTI
;
A
#
# COMPACT_ATOMS: atom_id res chain seq x y z
N MET A 1 1.73 -24.16 -9.54
CA MET A 1 1.39 -23.41 -8.32
C MET A 1 1.02 -22.01 -8.79
N THR A 2 -0.15 -21.51 -8.42
CA THR A 2 -0.57 -20.15 -8.69
C THR A 2 0.40 -19.17 -8.01
N GLU A 3 0.80 -18.13 -8.72
CA GLU A 3 1.72 -17.11 -8.20
C GLU A 3 0.98 -16.28 -7.13
N SER A 4 1.55 -16.13 -5.93
CA SER A 4 0.92 -15.32 -4.87
C SER A 4 1.08 -13.82 -5.17
N PHE A 5 0.21 -12.98 -4.56
CA PHE A 5 0.35 -11.53 -4.64
C PHE A 5 1.75 -11.07 -4.19
N VAL A 6 2.29 -11.66 -3.13
CA VAL A 6 3.63 -11.32 -2.66
C VAL A 6 4.69 -11.67 -3.70
N SER A 7 4.55 -12.83 -4.39
CA SER A 7 5.48 -13.20 -5.47
C SER A 7 5.40 -12.22 -6.64
N LEU A 8 4.19 -11.80 -7.03
CA LEU A 8 3.98 -10.76 -8.05
C LEU A 8 4.66 -9.44 -7.64
N LEU A 9 4.47 -9.02 -6.39
CA LEU A 9 5.07 -7.79 -5.85
C LEU A 9 6.60 -7.89 -5.85
N GLU A 10 7.16 -9.01 -5.38
CA GLU A 10 8.61 -9.21 -5.32
C GLU A 10 9.24 -9.25 -6.72
N LYS A 11 8.56 -9.87 -7.68
CA LYS A 11 8.98 -9.84 -9.07
C LYS A 11 9.02 -8.41 -9.60
N ARG A 12 7.97 -7.62 -9.35
CA ARG A 12 7.94 -6.21 -9.78
C ARG A 12 9.02 -5.37 -9.10
N VAL A 13 9.28 -5.56 -7.82
CA VAL A 13 10.39 -4.91 -7.09
C VAL A 13 11.72 -5.21 -7.78
N GLN A 14 11.95 -6.45 -8.17
CA GLN A 14 13.16 -6.85 -8.90
C GLN A 14 13.23 -6.20 -10.29
N ASP A 15 12.17 -6.28 -11.09
CA ASP A 15 12.10 -5.75 -12.46
C ASP A 15 12.32 -4.22 -12.50
N SER A 16 11.77 -3.48 -11.51
CA SER A 16 11.88 -2.02 -11.41
C SER A 16 13.09 -1.54 -10.61
N SER A 17 13.74 -2.45 -9.87
CA SER A 17 14.74 -2.13 -8.85
C SER A 17 14.23 -1.03 -7.89
N SER A 18 12.99 -1.15 -7.42
CA SER A 18 12.32 -0.11 -6.66
C SER A 18 11.47 -0.67 -5.52
N LEU A 19 11.43 0.05 -4.40
CA LEU A 19 10.49 -0.14 -3.29
C LEU A 19 9.42 0.95 -3.23
N ILE A 20 9.38 1.84 -4.23
CA ILE A 20 8.46 2.97 -4.20
C ILE A 20 7.04 2.52 -4.53
N CYS A 21 6.10 2.95 -3.72
CA CYS A 21 4.67 2.88 -3.98
C CYS A 21 4.13 4.30 -4.15
N ILE A 22 3.63 4.64 -5.34
CA ILE A 22 3.16 6.00 -5.61
C ILE A 22 1.65 6.07 -5.40
N GLY A 23 1.24 7.01 -4.52
CA GLY A 23 -0.16 7.35 -4.30
C GLY A 23 -0.71 8.26 -5.39
N LEU A 24 -1.75 7.80 -6.07
CA LEU A 24 -2.51 8.58 -7.05
C LEU A 24 -3.65 9.30 -6.33
N GLU A 25 -3.34 10.49 -5.83
CA GLU A 25 -4.20 11.28 -4.94
C GLU A 25 -4.44 12.67 -5.54
N PRO A 26 -5.42 12.82 -6.44
CA PRO A 26 -5.68 14.09 -7.14
C PRO A 26 -6.34 15.11 -6.20
N GLN A 27 -5.54 15.79 -5.37
CA GLN A 27 -6.05 16.82 -4.47
C GLN A 27 -6.52 18.04 -5.27
N ILE A 28 -7.68 18.59 -4.93
CA ILE A 28 -8.29 19.72 -5.65
C ILE A 28 -7.31 20.89 -5.85
N ARG A 29 -6.51 21.18 -4.82
CA ARG A 29 -5.51 22.29 -4.85
C ARG A 29 -4.36 22.07 -5.84
N ASP A 30 -4.16 20.83 -6.31
CA ASP A 30 -3.09 20.47 -7.24
C ASP A 30 -3.60 20.41 -8.69
N LEU A 31 -4.92 20.63 -8.89
CA LEU A 31 -5.54 20.55 -10.19
C LEU A 31 -5.69 21.95 -10.82
N PRO A 32 -5.48 22.09 -12.14
CA PRO A 32 -5.74 23.35 -12.85
C PRO A 32 -7.18 23.82 -12.74
N LYS A 33 -8.13 22.87 -12.63
CA LYS A 33 -9.55 23.06 -12.38
C LYS A 33 -10.06 21.96 -11.46
N PRO A 34 -10.99 22.23 -10.54
CA PRO A 34 -11.57 21.23 -9.65
C PRO A 34 -12.64 20.39 -10.40
N SER A 35 -12.20 19.53 -11.32
CA SER A 35 -13.09 18.69 -12.15
C SER A 35 -12.56 17.27 -12.25
N ALA A 36 -13.49 16.32 -12.46
CA ALA A 36 -13.18 14.91 -12.69
C ALA A 36 -12.17 14.72 -13.84
N ALA A 37 -12.35 15.44 -14.95
CA ALA A 37 -11.44 15.38 -16.08
C ALA A 37 -10.02 15.85 -15.73
N SER A 38 -9.87 16.92 -14.92
CA SER A 38 -8.55 17.38 -14.48
C SER A 38 -7.89 16.38 -13.54
N ALA A 39 -8.66 15.77 -12.62
CA ALA A 39 -8.17 14.76 -11.70
C ALA A 39 -7.74 13.48 -12.45
N LEU A 40 -8.52 13.05 -13.41
CA LEU A 40 -8.17 11.91 -14.26
C LEU A 40 -6.88 12.17 -15.03
N ASN A 41 -6.77 13.30 -15.72
CA ASN A 41 -5.57 13.66 -16.49
C ASN A 41 -4.32 13.75 -15.61
N PHE A 42 -4.46 14.28 -14.39
CA PHE A 42 -3.39 14.30 -13.39
C PHE A 42 -2.89 12.89 -13.09
N CYS A 43 -3.79 11.96 -12.77
CA CYS A 43 -3.43 10.57 -12.47
C CYS A 43 -2.81 9.87 -13.69
N LEU A 44 -3.40 9.99 -14.87
CA LEU A 44 -2.89 9.37 -16.10
C LEU A 44 -1.49 9.85 -16.45
N ASN A 45 -1.24 11.16 -16.32
CA ASN A 45 0.08 11.73 -16.54
C ASN A 45 1.11 11.22 -15.54
N LEU A 46 0.74 11.16 -14.24
CA LEU A 46 1.62 10.67 -13.20
C LEU A 46 1.97 9.18 -13.42
N VAL A 47 0.99 8.33 -13.73
CA VAL A 47 1.20 6.92 -14.09
C VAL A 47 2.20 6.79 -15.24
N LYS A 48 1.95 7.47 -16.35
CA LYS A 48 2.81 7.41 -17.55
C LYS A 48 4.27 7.80 -17.26
N GLN A 49 4.47 8.83 -16.43
CA GLN A 49 5.80 9.34 -16.13
C GLN A 49 6.57 8.48 -15.14
N THR A 50 5.88 7.85 -14.18
CA THR A 50 6.55 7.22 -13.03
C THR A 50 6.54 5.70 -13.06
N ALA A 51 5.73 5.06 -13.91
CA ALA A 51 5.63 3.60 -14.01
C ALA A 51 6.98 2.87 -14.09
N PRO A 52 8.02 3.35 -14.83
CA PRO A 52 9.31 2.65 -14.88
C PRO A 52 10.05 2.58 -13.54
N TYR A 53 9.74 3.47 -12.59
CA TYR A 53 10.44 3.63 -11.32
C TYR A 53 9.63 3.17 -10.11
N THR A 54 8.44 2.58 -10.35
CA THR A 54 7.43 2.31 -9.33
C THR A 54 7.26 0.81 -9.13
N ALA A 55 7.29 0.34 -7.87
CA ALA A 55 6.99 -1.03 -7.49
C ALA A 55 5.47 -1.29 -7.42
N ALA A 56 4.67 -0.30 -7.01
CA ALA A 56 3.22 -0.39 -6.95
C ALA A 56 2.58 0.99 -7.01
N PHE A 57 1.32 1.08 -7.45
CA PHE A 57 0.51 2.28 -7.29
C PHE A 57 -0.59 2.05 -6.25
N THR A 58 -0.93 3.09 -5.47
CA THR A 58 -2.12 3.11 -4.64
C THR A 58 -3.13 4.11 -5.18
N LEU A 59 -4.41 3.76 -5.08
CA LEU A 59 -5.55 4.65 -5.32
C LEU A 59 -6.39 4.71 -4.04
N ASN A 60 -6.52 5.90 -3.46
CA ASN A 60 -7.43 6.09 -2.33
C ASN A 60 -8.77 6.65 -2.85
N PRO A 61 -9.87 5.90 -2.75
CA PRO A 61 -11.18 6.30 -3.27
C PRO A 61 -11.65 7.67 -2.80
N ALA A 62 -11.29 8.10 -1.59
CA ALA A 62 -11.72 9.38 -1.02
C ALA A 62 -11.36 10.58 -1.92
N TYR A 63 -10.22 10.53 -2.64
CA TYR A 63 -9.82 11.59 -3.57
C TYR A 63 -10.59 11.57 -4.89
N PHE A 64 -11.33 10.51 -5.16
CA PHE A 64 -12.16 10.34 -6.36
C PHE A 64 -13.65 10.53 -6.05
N GLU A 65 -14.11 10.06 -4.90
CA GLU A 65 -15.51 10.17 -4.45
C GLU A 65 -16.01 11.62 -4.39
N ILE A 66 -15.12 12.59 -4.14
CA ILE A 66 -15.46 14.03 -4.16
C ILE A 66 -15.96 14.51 -5.52
N PHE A 67 -15.74 13.76 -6.61
CA PHE A 67 -16.25 14.07 -7.96
C PHE A 67 -17.62 13.42 -8.26
N GLY A 68 -18.31 12.89 -7.23
CA GLY A 68 -19.65 12.35 -7.35
C GLY A 68 -19.71 11.10 -8.22
N VAL A 69 -20.73 10.99 -9.06
CA VAL A 69 -21.04 9.77 -9.84
C VAL A 69 -19.94 9.33 -10.80
N GLU A 70 -19.04 10.22 -11.18
CA GLU A 70 -17.96 9.94 -12.14
C GLU A 70 -16.81 9.16 -11.53
N TYR A 71 -16.69 9.11 -10.18
CA TYR A 71 -15.52 8.63 -9.50
C TYR A 71 -15.14 7.18 -9.85
N TRP A 72 -16.12 6.29 -9.98
CA TRP A 72 -15.84 4.87 -10.26
C TRP A 72 -15.28 4.66 -11.66
N ALA A 73 -15.85 5.37 -12.65
CA ALA A 73 -15.33 5.36 -14.01
C ALA A 73 -13.92 5.96 -14.09
N MET A 74 -13.61 6.98 -13.29
CA MET A 74 -12.26 7.54 -13.18
C MET A 74 -11.28 6.52 -12.60
N LEU A 75 -11.63 5.87 -11.48
CA LEU A 75 -10.81 4.82 -10.87
C LEU A 75 -10.49 3.72 -11.89
N LYS A 76 -11.52 3.25 -12.61
CA LYS A 76 -11.34 2.20 -13.64
C LYS A 76 -10.38 2.64 -14.75
N GLN A 77 -10.51 3.86 -15.26
CA GLN A 77 -9.60 4.39 -16.29
C GLN A 77 -8.15 4.51 -15.80
N VAL A 78 -7.95 4.88 -14.53
CA VAL A 78 -6.60 4.94 -13.94
C VAL A 78 -6.01 3.53 -13.77
N VAL A 79 -6.79 2.56 -13.31
CA VAL A 79 -6.37 1.16 -13.21
C VAL A 79 -6.00 0.60 -14.59
N ASP A 80 -6.84 0.85 -15.61
CA ASP A 80 -6.57 0.42 -16.99
C ASP A 80 -5.29 1.05 -17.55
N ALA A 81 -5.01 2.31 -17.22
CA ALA A 81 -3.77 2.97 -17.61
C ALA A 81 -2.54 2.31 -16.97
N ILE A 82 -2.63 1.88 -15.70
CA ILE A 82 -1.55 1.14 -15.03
C ILE A 82 -1.35 -0.23 -15.68
N HIS A 83 -2.42 -0.93 -16.04
CA HIS A 83 -2.33 -2.20 -16.77
C HIS A 83 -1.70 -2.02 -18.16
N ASN A 84 -2.01 -0.95 -18.87
CA ASN A 84 -1.38 -0.62 -20.15
C ASN A 84 0.13 -0.34 -19.99
N GLU A 85 0.53 0.38 -18.96
CA GLU A 85 1.96 0.59 -18.64
C GLU A 85 2.65 -0.72 -18.23
N SER A 86 1.95 -1.60 -17.49
CA SER A 86 2.44 -2.95 -17.16
C SER A 86 2.75 -3.77 -18.42
N ALA A 87 1.83 -3.75 -19.39
CA ALA A 87 2.01 -4.43 -20.68
C ALA A 87 3.18 -3.82 -21.48
N ARG A 88 3.27 -2.48 -21.52
CA ARG A 88 4.36 -1.76 -22.19
C ARG A 88 5.74 -2.10 -21.61
N LEU A 89 5.81 -2.28 -20.28
CA LEU A 89 7.05 -2.60 -19.56
C LEU A 89 7.33 -4.11 -19.50
N SER A 90 6.40 -4.95 -19.98
CA SER A 90 6.44 -6.42 -19.83
C SER A 90 6.65 -6.86 -18.37
N SER A 91 6.10 -6.09 -17.44
CA SER A 91 6.22 -6.31 -16.00
C SER A 91 4.97 -5.78 -15.30
N THR A 92 4.20 -6.66 -14.68
CA THR A 92 2.96 -6.30 -13.98
C THR A 92 3.25 -5.35 -12.82
N ILE A 93 2.63 -4.18 -12.81
CA ILE A 93 2.71 -3.21 -11.72
C ILE A 93 1.51 -3.45 -10.80
N PRO A 94 1.70 -3.91 -9.55
CA PRO A 94 0.62 -4.07 -8.60
C PRO A 94 -0.16 -2.78 -8.38
N VAL A 95 -1.50 -2.88 -8.40
CA VAL A 95 -2.42 -1.80 -8.08
C VAL A 95 -3.07 -2.10 -6.75
N ILE A 96 -2.97 -1.18 -5.80
CA ILE A 96 -3.48 -1.29 -4.45
C ILE A 96 -4.63 -0.29 -4.26
N LEU A 97 -5.83 -0.77 -3.99
CA LEU A 97 -6.96 0.08 -3.61
C LEU A 97 -6.86 0.40 -2.10
N ASP A 98 -6.43 1.63 -1.76
CA ASP A 98 -6.30 2.07 -0.35
C ASP A 98 -7.66 2.52 0.20
N ALA A 99 -8.61 1.58 0.28
CA ALA A 99 -10.00 1.82 0.66
C ALA A 99 -10.29 1.57 2.14
N ARG A 100 -9.42 0.86 2.86
CA ARG A 100 -9.54 0.52 4.28
C ARG A 100 -10.90 -0.08 4.63
N ARG A 101 -11.41 -0.93 3.73
CA ARG A 101 -12.76 -1.54 3.86
C ARG A 101 -12.80 -2.47 5.07
N SER A 102 -14.01 -2.65 5.58
CA SER A 102 -14.32 -3.62 6.63
C SER A 102 -15.81 -3.88 6.58
N ASP A 103 -16.20 -5.13 6.36
CA ASP A 103 -17.57 -5.58 6.42
C ASP A 103 -17.61 -7.12 6.51
N VAL A 104 -18.78 -7.69 6.78
CA VAL A 104 -18.94 -9.12 7.00
C VAL A 104 -19.86 -9.75 5.94
N ASP A 105 -19.80 -11.08 5.85
CA ASP A 105 -20.70 -11.91 5.02
C ASP A 105 -20.80 -11.41 3.55
N SER A 106 -22.01 -11.25 3.07
CA SER A 106 -22.29 -10.86 1.68
C SER A 106 -21.78 -9.46 1.31
N ALA A 107 -21.63 -8.55 2.26
CA ALA A 107 -21.05 -7.23 2.01
C ALA A 107 -19.55 -7.33 1.75
N ALA A 108 -18.84 -8.18 2.50
CA ALA A 108 -17.42 -8.45 2.24
C ALA A 108 -17.21 -9.08 0.84
N GLU A 109 -18.05 -10.06 0.46
CA GLU A 109 -18.02 -10.68 -0.88
C GLU A 109 -18.31 -9.63 -1.99
N ALA A 110 -19.27 -8.71 -1.76
CA ALA A 110 -19.54 -7.63 -2.71
C ALA A 110 -18.35 -6.68 -2.88
N TYR A 111 -17.60 -6.39 -1.81
CA TYR A 111 -16.36 -5.61 -1.92
C TYR A 111 -15.26 -6.36 -2.65
N VAL A 112 -15.14 -7.67 -2.48
CA VAL A 112 -14.20 -8.53 -3.25
C VAL A 112 -14.49 -8.40 -4.74
N GLU A 113 -15.75 -8.64 -5.15
CA GLU A 113 -16.16 -8.53 -6.55
C GLU A 113 -15.96 -7.11 -7.10
N SER A 114 -16.31 -6.11 -6.32
CA SER A 114 -16.15 -4.70 -6.69
C SER A 114 -14.68 -4.33 -6.94
N ALA A 115 -13.78 -4.71 -6.03
CA ALA A 115 -12.35 -4.33 -6.12
C ALA A 115 -11.61 -5.19 -7.16
N PHE A 116 -11.72 -6.50 -7.05
CA PHE A 116 -10.92 -7.40 -7.86
C PHE A 116 -11.60 -7.75 -9.19
N GLY A 117 -12.90 -8.08 -9.18
CA GLY A 117 -13.66 -8.44 -10.38
C GLY A 117 -13.92 -7.25 -11.29
N ASN A 118 -14.49 -6.17 -10.76
CA ASN A 118 -14.91 -5.03 -11.57
C ASN A 118 -13.79 -4.01 -11.80
N LEU A 119 -13.12 -3.56 -10.74
CA LEU A 119 -12.07 -2.55 -10.86
C LEU A 119 -10.77 -3.15 -11.40
N GLY A 120 -10.46 -4.38 -11.06
CA GLY A 120 -9.29 -5.12 -11.55
C GLY A 120 -8.00 -4.74 -10.81
N VAL A 121 -8.09 -4.39 -9.52
CA VAL A 121 -6.90 -4.17 -8.69
C VAL A 121 -6.30 -5.49 -8.23
N HIS A 122 -5.04 -5.47 -7.82
CA HIS A 122 -4.34 -6.66 -7.33
C HIS A 122 -4.37 -6.78 -5.81
N CYS A 123 -4.67 -5.68 -5.12
CA CYS A 123 -4.59 -5.62 -3.67
C CYS A 123 -5.56 -4.57 -3.12
N ILE A 124 -6.01 -4.76 -1.88
CA ILE A 124 -6.86 -3.79 -1.17
C ILE A 124 -6.36 -3.61 0.27
N THR A 125 -6.53 -2.40 0.83
CA THR A 125 -6.29 -2.20 2.26
C THR A 125 -7.57 -2.44 3.05
N LEU A 126 -7.44 -3.14 4.19
CA LEU A 126 -8.56 -3.54 5.03
C LEU A 126 -8.36 -3.10 6.48
N ASN A 127 -9.46 -2.82 7.17
CA ASN A 127 -9.48 -2.62 8.60
C ASN A 127 -9.86 -3.94 9.29
N PRO A 128 -8.97 -4.56 10.07
CA PRO A 128 -9.22 -5.88 10.67
C PRO A 128 -10.09 -5.85 11.93
N TYR A 129 -10.68 -4.70 12.28
CA TYR A 129 -11.42 -4.53 13.53
C TYR A 129 -12.59 -5.52 13.69
N LEU A 130 -13.22 -5.94 12.60
CA LEU A 130 -14.33 -6.91 12.62
C LEU A 130 -13.89 -8.38 12.74
N GLY A 131 -12.58 -8.67 12.68
CA GLY A 131 -12.05 -10.01 12.85
C GLY A 131 -11.79 -10.77 11.53
N LYS A 132 -11.43 -12.07 11.68
CA LYS A 132 -10.95 -12.90 10.57
C LYS A 132 -11.98 -13.11 9.47
N ASP A 133 -13.23 -13.31 9.83
CA ASP A 133 -14.34 -13.56 8.90
C ASP A 133 -14.57 -12.40 7.93
N SER A 134 -14.28 -11.15 8.37
CA SER A 134 -14.32 -9.97 7.51
C SER A 134 -13.14 -9.89 6.51
N ILE A 135 -12.05 -10.59 6.78
CA ILE A 135 -10.82 -10.60 5.96
C ILE A 135 -10.77 -11.81 5.03
N GLU A 136 -11.32 -12.94 5.46
CA GLU A 136 -11.23 -14.23 4.77
C GLU A 136 -11.69 -14.18 3.30
N PRO A 137 -12.80 -13.50 2.92
CA PRO A 137 -13.21 -13.40 1.51
C PRO A 137 -12.14 -12.83 0.59
N PHE A 138 -11.34 -11.88 1.07
CA PHE A 138 -10.32 -11.18 0.29
C PHE A 138 -9.02 -11.97 0.12
N ILE A 139 -8.75 -12.94 1.00
CA ILE A 139 -7.46 -13.68 1.02
C ILE A 139 -7.57 -15.11 0.49
N ARG A 140 -8.77 -15.58 0.10
CA ARG A 140 -8.99 -16.94 -0.43
C ARG A 140 -8.20 -17.21 -1.70
N ASN A 141 -8.13 -16.22 -2.60
CA ASN A 141 -7.33 -16.32 -3.82
C ASN A 141 -5.90 -15.81 -3.54
N PRO A 142 -4.87 -16.66 -3.61
CA PRO A 142 -3.49 -16.25 -3.34
C PRO A 142 -2.95 -15.18 -4.29
N GLU A 143 -3.50 -15.05 -5.50
CA GLU A 143 -3.09 -14.02 -6.48
C GLU A 143 -3.50 -12.60 -6.06
N LEU A 144 -4.48 -12.48 -5.16
CA LEU A 144 -5.04 -11.22 -4.67
C LEU A 144 -4.53 -10.92 -3.27
N GLY A 145 -4.07 -9.70 -3.05
CA GLY A 145 -3.43 -9.31 -1.82
C GLY A 145 -4.26 -8.41 -0.93
N VAL A 146 -3.90 -8.36 0.34
CA VAL A 146 -4.42 -7.38 1.28
C VAL A 146 -3.30 -6.75 2.10
N PHE A 147 -3.48 -5.47 2.49
CA PHE A 147 -2.72 -4.85 3.56
C PHE A 147 -3.66 -4.50 4.72
N LEU A 148 -3.44 -5.09 5.89
CA LEU A 148 -4.23 -4.82 7.09
C LEU A 148 -3.70 -3.60 7.84
N LEU A 149 -4.59 -2.73 8.31
CA LEU A 149 -4.21 -1.63 9.20
C LEU A 149 -3.65 -2.18 10.51
N SER A 150 -2.37 -1.91 10.81
CA SER A 150 -1.73 -2.29 12.07
C SER A 150 -1.36 -1.03 12.85
N LYS A 151 -0.29 -0.32 12.48
CA LYS A 151 0.09 0.94 13.13
C LYS A 151 0.08 2.08 12.13
N THR A 152 -0.76 3.07 12.34
CA THR A 152 -0.87 4.23 11.46
C THR A 152 -0.08 5.44 12.00
N SER A 153 0.22 6.42 11.15
CA SER A 153 1.07 7.57 11.49
C SER A 153 0.33 8.77 12.09
N ASN A 154 -1.02 8.78 12.05
CA ASN A 154 -1.82 9.88 12.59
C ASN A 154 -1.78 9.93 14.13
N ALA A 155 -1.90 11.11 14.71
CA ALA A 155 -1.83 11.32 16.16
C ALA A 155 -2.87 10.48 16.94
N GLY A 156 -4.12 10.42 16.47
CA GLY A 156 -5.20 9.62 17.07
C GLY A 156 -4.96 8.09 17.05
N SER A 157 -3.90 7.63 16.41
CA SER A 157 -3.55 6.19 16.44
C SER A 157 -3.23 5.70 17.86
N MET A 158 -2.86 6.60 18.75
CA MET A 158 -2.54 6.27 20.14
C MET A 158 -3.79 5.87 20.97
N ASP A 159 -4.96 6.38 20.59
CA ASP A 159 -6.20 6.19 21.38
C ASP A 159 -6.64 4.72 21.41
N ILE A 160 -6.41 3.98 20.31
CA ILE A 160 -6.80 2.59 20.17
C ILE A 160 -5.58 1.68 19.98
N GLN A 161 -4.70 2.00 19.03
CA GLN A 161 -3.65 1.08 18.61
C GLN A 161 -2.60 0.81 19.68
N ASN A 162 -2.38 1.75 20.61
CA ASN A 162 -1.46 1.57 21.75
C ASN A 162 -2.09 0.91 22.98
N THR A 163 -3.43 0.74 23.00
CA THR A 163 -4.10 0.04 24.09
C THR A 163 -3.54 -1.37 24.20
N LEU A 164 -3.29 -1.81 25.44
CA LEU A 164 -2.81 -3.15 25.71
C LEU A 164 -3.98 -4.14 25.72
N VAL A 165 -3.80 -5.22 25.01
CA VAL A 165 -4.71 -6.37 25.01
C VAL A 165 -3.97 -7.59 25.51
N LEU A 166 -4.68 -8.52 26.13
CA LEU A 166 -4.18 -9.84 26.50
C LEU A 166 -4.81 -10.86 25.56
N PRO A 167 -4.09 -11.33 24.53
CA PRO A 167 -4.62 -12.31 23.60
C PRO A 167 -4.95 -13.64 24.32
N SER A 168 -5.96 -14.35 23.83
CA SER A 168 -6.31 -15.66 24.36
C SER A 168 -5.12 -16.61 24.28
N GLY A 169 -4.79 -17.27 25.39
CA GLY A 169 -3.63 -18.18 25.48
C GLY A 169 -2.27 -17.49 25.64
N SER A 170 -2.23 -16.18 25.84
CA SER A 170 -1.00 -15.44 26.14
C SER A 170 -0.98 -14.99 27.60
N ASP A 171 0.19 -15.06 28.25
CA ASP A 171 0.41 -14.56 29.61
C ASP A 171 0.94 -13.11 29.62
N SER A 172 1.21 -12.54 28.44
CA SER A 172 1.80 -11.21 28.32
C SER A 172 0.92 -10.28 27.49
N PRO A 173 0.58 -9.09 28.01
CA PRO A 173 -0.16 -8.09 27.25
C PRO A 173 0.71 -7.50 26.13
N MET A 174 0.07 -7.13 25.03
CA MET A 174 0.73 -6.45 23.92
C MET A 174 -0.17 -5.35 23.36
N PRO A 175 0.40 -4.32 22.66
CA PRO A 175 -0.41 -3.30 22.02
C PRO A 175 -1.28 -3.89 20.89
N VAL A 176 -2.46 -3.30 20.67
CA VAL A 176 -3.38 -3.70 19.59
C VAL A 176 -2.67 -3.77 18.24
N TYR A 177 -1.80 -2.82 17.90
CA TYR A 177 -1.09 -2.85 16.61
C TYR A 177 -0.22 -4.12 16.47
N MET A 178 0.42 -4.58 17.56
CA MET A 178 1.26 -5.78 17.54
C MET A 178 0.39 -7.04 17.45
N TYR A 179 -0.73 -7.06 18.18
CA TYR A 179 -1.69 -8.16 18.10
C TYR A 179 -2.24 -8.34 16.68
N ILE A 180 -2.61 -7.23 16.01
CA ILE A 180 -3.03 -7.26 14.61
C ILE A 180 -1.89 -7.77 13.69
N ALA A 181 -0.65 -7.37 13.93
CA ALA A 181 0.48 -7.87 13.14
C ALA A 181 0.65 -9.40 13.30
N HIS A 182 0.50 -9.94 14.50
CA HIS A 182 0.54 -11.38 14.75
C HIS A 182 -0.62 -12.11 14.07
N LEU A 183 -1.85 -11.57 14.16
CA LEU A 183 -3.01 -12.15 13.46
C LEU A 183 -2.80 -12.15 11.93
N ALA A 184 -2.26 -11.06 11.38
CA ALA A 184 -1.93 -11.00 9.96
C ALA A 184 -0.92 -12.09 9.55
N GLN A 185 0.11 -12.34 10.38
CA GLN A 185 1.07 -13.41 10.14
C GLN A 185 0.43 -14.81 10.26
N GLU A 186 -0.45 -15.02 11.22
CA GLU A 186 -1.19 -16.27 11.41
C GLU A 186 -2.13 -16.58 10.23
N TRP A 187 -2.84 -15.57 9.73
CA TRP A 187 -3.80 -15.71 8.62
C TRP A 187 -3.14 -15.82 7.25
N ASN A 188 -1.84 -15.54 7.15
CA ASN A 188 -1.11 -15.44 5.86
C ASN A 188 -0.71 -16.80 5.26
N GLY A 189 -1.57 -17.79 5.33
CA GLY A 189 -1.31 -19.12 4.76
C GLY A 189 -1.08 -19.13 3.23
N ASN A 190 -1.68 -18.18 2.52
CA ASN A 190 -1.59 -18.04 1.07
C ASN A 190 -0.46 -17.08 0.62
N ASN A 191 0.34 -16.54 1.53
CA ASN A 191 1.40 -15.56 1.23
C ASN A 191 0.87 -14.34 0.45
N ASN A 192 -0.25 -13.78 0.88
CA ASN A 192 -0.93 -12.66 0.23
C ASN A 192 -1.39 -11.56 1.21
N ILE A 193 -0.94 -11.61 2.46
CA ILE A 193 -1.21 -10.60 3.48
C ILE A 193 0.04 -9.78 3.78
N GLY A 194 -0.10 -8.47 3.75
CA GLY A 194 0.83 -7.50 4.33
C GLY A 194 0.14 -6.65 5.39
N ILE A 195 0.88 -5.71 5.98
CA ILE A 195 0.34 -4.78 6.98
C ILE A 195 0.72 -3.34 6.67
N MET A 196 -0.13 -2.40 7.05
CA MET A 196 0.18 -0.98 7.00
C MET A 196 0.90 -0.56 8.30
N VAL A 197 2.11 -0.01 8.15
CA VAL A 197 2.93 0.47 9.27
C VAL A 197 3.45 1.86 8.94
N GLY A 198 2.98 2.87 9.68
CA GLY A 198 3.44 4.26 9.52
C GLY A 198 4.90 4.44 9.94
N ALA A 199 5.64 5.26 9.20
CA ALA A 199 7.07 5.48 9.41
C ALA A 199 7.41 6.47 10.55
N ALA A 200 6.41 7.17 11.09
CA ALA A 200 6.63 8.19 12.13
C ALA A 200 7.33 7.68 13.41
N HIS A 201 7.33 6.36 13.62
CA HIS A 201 7.92 5.74 14.80
C HIS A 201 8.83 4.55 14.45
N PRO A 202 10.09 4.80 14.01
CA PRO A 202 11.00 3.73 13.58
C PRO A 202 11.23 2.63 14.63
N LYS A 203 11.25 2.98 15.92
CA LYS A 203 11.37 1.97 17.01
C LYS A 203 10.19 1.00 17.04
N ILE A 204 8.96 1.51 16.88
CA ILE A 204 7.76 0.67 16.82
C ILE A 204 7.81 -0.21 15.56
N MET A 205 8.20 0.37 14.43
CA MET A 205 8.36 -0.37 13.17
C MET A 205 9.36 -1.52 13.32
N SER A 206 10.52 -1.30 13.95
CA SER A 206 11.50 -2.37 14.24
C SER A 206 10.92 -3.47 15.15
N MET A 207 10.13 -3.10 16.16
CA MET A 207 9.47 -4.08 17.04
C MET A 207 8.45 -4.93 16.27
N ILE A 208 7.65 -4.29 15.40
CA ILE A 208 6.71 -5.01 14.54
C ILE A 208 7.48 -5.94 13.59
N ARG A 209 8.55 -5.45 12.93
CA ARG A 209 9.37 -6.26 12.03
C ARG A 209 9.97 -7.49 12.74
N ALA A 210 10.45 -7.33 13.96
CA ALA A 210 10.96 -8.44 14.76
C ALA A 210 9.86 -9.48 15.07
N GLY A 211 8.63 -9.04 15.34
CA GLY A 211 7.49 -9.93 15.63
C GLY A 211 6.92 -10.63 14.38
N VAL A 212 7.02 -10.01 13.20
CA VAL A 212 6.49 -10.54 11.94
C VAL A 212 7.51 -10.40 10.80
N PRO A 213 8.59 -11.20 10.83
CA PRO A 213 9.76 -11.01 9.98
C PRO A 213 9.49 -11.19 8.49
N SER A 214 8.44 -11.90 8.10
CA SER A 214 8.13 -12.23 6.70
C SER A 214 7.15 -11.28 6.02
N LEU A 215 6.29 -10.57 6.78
CA LEU A 215 5.22 -9.75 6.20
C LEU A 215 5.75 -8.54 5.42
N TRP A 216 5.06 -8.20 4.34
CA TRP A 216 5.27 -6.94 3.65
C TRP A 216 4.63 -5.78 4.42
N PHE A 217 5.34 -4.66 4.50
CA PHE A 217 4.82 -3.41 5.05
C PHE A 217 4.47 -2.45 3.92
N LEU A 218 3.28 -1.85 3.99
CA LEU A 218 2.95 -0.65 3.23
C LEU A 218 3.15 0.54 4.17
N SER A 219 4.23 1.31 3.96
CA SER A 219 4.67 2.34 4.90
C SER A 219 4.49 3.73 4.33
N SER A 220 3.66 4.53 4.99
CA SER A 220 3.37 5.93 4.65
C SER A 220 3.92 6.90 5.72
N GLY A 221 3.95 8.18 5.37
CA GLY A 221 4.42 9.23 6.28
C GLY A 221 5.94 9.32 6.39
N ILE A 222 6.67 8.90 5.36
CA ILE A 222 8.13 9.02 5.31
C ILE A 222 8.48 10.39 4.71
N ASP A 223 9.20 11.22 5.45
CA ASP A 223 9.87 12.36 4.84
C ASP A 223 11.10 11.89 4.05
N THR A 224 10.96 11.95 2.73
CA THR A 224 12.00 11.47 1.82
C THR A 224 13.19 12.42 1.67
N GLN A 225 13.09 13.64 2.21
CA GLN A 225 14.15 14.65 2.12
C GLN A 225 15.07 14.65 3.34
N THR A 226 14.59 14.20 4.49
CA THR A 226 15.34 14.12 5.75
C THR A 226 15.97 12.75 5.98
N GLY A 227 16.70 12.57 7.08
CA GLY A 227 17.25 11.27 7.51
C GLY A 227 16.19 10.23 7.91
N GLU A 228 14.91 10.60 7.96
CA GLU A 228 13.80 9.70 8.33
C GLU A 228 13.65 8.53 7.37
N LEU A 229 13.90 8.74 6.07
CA LEU A 229 13.88 7.66 5.08
C LEU A 229 14.84 6.52 5.45
N GLU A 230 16.09 6.86 5.79
CA GLU A 230 17.08 5.85 6.16
C GLU A 230 16.70 5.11 7.45
N LEU A 231 16.21 5.83 8.45
CA LEU A 231 15.73 5.23 9.70
C LEU A 231 14.54 4.30 9.47
N ALA A 232 13.58 4.70 8.62
CA ALA A 232 12.44 3.88 8.28
C ALA A 232 12.85 2.61 7.50
N LEU A 233 13.77 2.73 6.52
CA LEU A 233 14.27 1.59 5.77
C LEU A 233 14.98 0.59 6.69
N LYS A 234 15.90 1.06 7.55
CA LYS A 234 16.58 0.21 8.52
C LYS A 234 15.65 -0.50 9.50
N ALA A 235 14.53 0.17 9.86
CA ALA A 235 13.56 -0.37 10.80
C ALA A 235 12.55 -1.33 10.16
N GLY A 236 12.18 -1.09 8.89
CA GLY A 236 11.05 -1.76 8.25
C GLY A 236 11.44 -2.83 7.24
N LEU A 237 12.65 -2.83 6.70
CA LEU A 237 13.06 -3.85 5.73
C LEU A 237 13.32 -5.20 6.39
N ARG A 238 13.13 -6.26 5.61
CA ARG A 238 13.60 -7.61 5.93
C ARG A 238 15.12 -7.69 5.72
N ALA A 239 15.73 -8.77 6.23
CA ALA A 239 17.16 -9.01 6.06
C ALA A 239 17.63 -9.14 4.59
N ASP A 240 16.69 -9.47 3.68
CA ASP A 240 16.94 -9.57 2.23
C ASP A 240 16.84 -8.20 1.50
N GLY A 241 16.70 -7.10 2.24
CA GLY A 241 16.55 -5.76 1.70
C GLY A 241 15.14 -5.43 1.15
N LYS A 242 14.21 -6.37 1.18
CA LYS A 242 12.82 -6.23 0.71
C LYS A 242 11.84 -6.12 1.88
N GLY A 243 10.56 -6.35 1.62
CA GLY A 243 9.52 -6.47 2.64
C GLY A 243 8.89 -5.16 3.08
N MET A 244 9.20 -4.03 2.42
CA MET A 244 8.56 -2.75 2.68
C MET A 244 8.36 -1.96 1.39
N LEU A 245 7.15 -1.48 1.17
CA LEU A 245 6.83 -0.45 0.18
C LEU A 245 6.92 0.93 0.83
N VAL A 246 7.71 1.81 0.23
CA VAL A 246 7.84 3.23 0.61
C VAL A 246 6.74 4.00 -0.10
N HIS A 247 5.63 4.26 0.61
CA HIS A 247 4.49 4.98 0.02
C HIS A 247 4.75 6.49 0.03
N VAL A 248 4.70 7.08 -1.17
CA VAL A 248 4.86 8.51 -1.43
C VAL A 248 3.77 9.02 -2.37
N SER A 249 3.32 10.23 -2.18
CA SER A 249 2.28 10.87 -3.01
C SER A 249 2.73 12.27 -3.42
N THR A 250 2.56 13.24 -2.55
CA THR A 250 2.77 14.66 -2.83
C THR A 250 4.21 15.02 -3.20
N SER A 251 5.20 14.34 -2.63
CA SER A 251 6.63 14.59 -2.95
C SER A 251 6.99 14.28 -4.40
N ILE A 252 6.29 13.34 -5.02
CA ILE A 252 6.46 13.00 -6.43
C ILE A 252 5.51 13.85 -7.29
N ALA A 253 4.23 13.90 -6.93
CA ALA A 253 3.20 14.57 -7.71
C ALA A 253 3.43 16.08 -7.86
N ARG A 254 4.03 16.74 -6.85
CA ARG A 254 4.33 18.18 -6.84
C ARG A 254 5.75 18.54 -7.28
N ALA A 255 6.48 17.61 -7.87
CA ALA A 255 7.86 17.83 -8.32
C ALA A 255 7.93 18.67 -9.62
N ALA A 256 7.22 19.80 -9.70
CA ALA A 256 7.30 20.84 -10.71
C ALA A 256 7.61 20.30 -12.14
N ASP A 257 6.64 19.70 -12.80
CA ASP A 257 6.74 19.11 -14.16
C ASP A 257 7.79 18.00 -14.34
N LYS A 258 8.37 17.48 -13.25
CA LYS A 258 9.41 16.43 -13.31
C LYS A 258 9.12 15.23 -12.40
N PRO A 259 7.89 14.68 -12.33
CA PRO A 259 7.59 13.55 -11.47
C PRO A 259 8.41 12.30 -11.82
N ALA A 260 8.75 12.09 -13.10
CA ALA A 260 9.64 11.01 -13.53
C ALA A 260 11.04 11.13 -12.90
N GLN A 261 11.62 12.33 -12.90
CA GLN A 261 12.95 12.56 -12.30
C GLN A 261 12.89 12.39 -10.78
N ALA A 262 11.86 12.93 -10.13
CA ALA A 262 11.69 12.81 -8.69
C ALA A 262 11.54 11.32 -8.26
N ALA A 263 10.75 10.54 -9.01
CA ALA A 263 10.60 9.11 -8.75
C ALA A 263 11.93 8.35 -8.95
N LYS A 264 12.66 8.67 -10.01
CA LYS A 264 13.99 8.10 -10.29
C LYS A 264 14.98 8.43 -9.18
N ASP A 265 15.07 9.70 -8.78
CA ASP A 265 16.02 10.15 -7.75
C ASP A 265 15.71 9.50 -6.39
N LEU A 266 14.44 9.36 -6.03
CA LEU A 266 14.05 8.68 -4.81
C LEU A 266 14.38 7.18 -4.88
N ARG A 267 14.11 6.50 -6.00
CA ARG A 267 14.49 5.11 -6.22
C ARG A 267 16.01 4.95 -6.03
N ASP A 268 16.80 5.78 -6.70
CA ASP A 268 18.26 5.70 -6.67
C ASP A 268 18.81 6.02 -5.26
N LYS A 269 18.13 6.89 -4.50
CA LYS A 269 18.43 7.16 -3.09
C LYS A 269 18.15 5.93 -2.23
N ILE A 270 17.02 5.25 -2.41
CA ILE A 270 16.67 4.03 -1.69
C ILE A 270 17.69 2.92 -2.00
N LEU A 271 18.02 2.71 -3.27
CA LEU A 271 19.00 1.69 -3.69
C LEU A 271 20.40 1.88 -3.06
N LYS A 272 20.82 3.13 -2.81
CA LYS A 272 22.10 3.40 -2.12
C LYS A 272 22.07 3.01 -0.65
N ILE A 273 20.90 2.95 -0.04
CA ILE A 273 20.74 2.60 1.38
C ILE A 273 20.49 1.10 1.54
N THR A 274 19.88 0.48 0.52
CA THR A 274 19.52 -0.94 0.50
C THR A 274 20.43 -1.69 -0.47
N THR A 275 20.74 -2.94 -0.18
CA THR A 275 21.53 -3.81 -1.07
C THR A 275 20.62 -4.65 -1.98
N ILE A 276 19.58 -4.03 -2.57
CA ILE A 276 18.64 -4.74 -3.45
C ILE A 276 19.24 -4.92 -4.82
#